data_4a930bf69163ab5d0d7f8828dcf43916
#
_entry.id   4a930bf69163ab5d0d7f8828dcf43916
#
_cell.length_a   1.000
_cell.length_b   1.000
_cell.length_c   1.000
_cell.angle_alpha   90.00
_cell.angle_beta   90.00
_cell.angle_gamma   90.00
#
_symmetry.space_group_name_H-M   'P 1'
#
loop_
_entity.id
_entity.type
_entity.pdbx_description
1 polymer ?
#
loop_
_entity_poly.entity_id
_entity_poly.type
_entity_poly.pdbx_seq_one_letter_code
_entity_poly.pdbx_strand_id
1 'polypeptide(L)'
;MMNLEKMKQKKSKNSVKKGLLAATTILCLTSPMLQTQSVLAAENTAPAITIEKPDGWRQGETAVAITVDASHMPEGFSITKIEAKAGKDGSWQDVTGNGSISITGNQTVYVRVTDGEGKVYEQNRSIKCYDTEKPTLSASLTDGVLTIQGNDTVSGITSVTVNGTTYTDLKDGMLRVQLTQKDFTTKQIEITVTDGAGNTSEK
;
A
#
# COMPACT_ATOMS: atom_id res chain seq x y z
N MET A 1 -7.50 37.09 -34.48
CA MET A 1 -7.65 38.55 -34.27
C MET A 1 -7.85 38.74 -32.77
N MET A 2 -6.75 39.20 -32.16
CA MET A 2 -6.67 40.39 -31.28
C MET A 2 -7.63 40.40 -30.06
N ASN A 3 -7.20 40.63 -28.84
CA ASN A 3 -6.27 41.66 -28.39
C ASN A 3 -5.76 41.35 -26.96
N LEU A 4 -4.48 41.47 -26.75
CA LEU A 4 -3.81 41.71 -25.47
C LEU A 4 -4.04 43.15 -25.03
N GLU A 5 -4.00 43.38 -23.74
CA GLU A 5 -3.66 44.58 -22.96
C GLU A 5 -4.74 44.85 -21.88
N LYS A 6 -4.49 45.12 -20.62
CA LYS A 6 -3.49 45.91 -19.91
C LYS A 6 -3.64 45.65 -18.40
N MET A 7 -2.60 45.17 -17.79
CA MET A 7 -2.47 45.28 -16.33
C MET A 7 -1.73 46.57 -15.99
N LYS A 8 -2.42 47.51 -15.41
CA LYS A 8 -1.81 48.71 -14.83
C LYS A 8 -1.45 48.48 -13.38
N GLN A 9 -0.15 48.64 -13.09
CA GLN A 9 0.40 48.77 -11.76
C GLN A 9 -0.13 50.04 -11.07
N LYS A 10 -0.53 49.93 -9.82
CA LYS A 10 -0.82 51.05 -8.94
C LYS A 10 0.26 51.09 -7.84
N LYS A 11 1.30 51.92 -8.05
CA LYS A 11 2.23 52.34 -7.01
C LYS A 11 1.53 53.34 -6.10
N SER A 12 1.49 53.08 -4.81
CA SER A 12 1.19 54.10 -3.79
C SER A 12 2.48 54.55 -3.10
N LYS A 13 2.81 55.78 -3.29
CA LYS A 13 3.83 56.52 -2.54
C LYS A 13 3.19 57.02 -1.25
N ASN A 14 3.79 56.74 -0.11
CA ASN A 14 3.54 57.53 1.09
C ASN A 14 4.83 58.12 1.65
N SER A 15 4.72 59.37 1.85
CA SER A 15 5.65 60.42 2.14
C SER A 15 6.19 60.37 3.59
N VAL A 16 7.47 60.68 3.69
CA VAL A 16 8.26 60.88 4.92
C VAL A 16 7.81 62.17 5.59
N LYS A 17 7.54 62.15 6.89
CA LYS A 17 7.61 63.35 7.75
C LYS A 17 8.72 63.18 8.79
N LYS A 18 9.74 64.03 8.65
CA LYS A 18 10.82 64.22 9.60
C LYS A 18 10.27 64.89 10.86
N GLY A 19 10.55 64.34 12.01
CA GLY A 19 10.43 65.01 13.30
C GLY A 19 11.68 64.72 14.12
N LEU A 20 12.52 65.74 14.25
CA LEU A 20 13.75 65.76 15.04
C LEU A 20 13.39 66.14 16.48
N LEU A 21 13.70 65.32 17.46
CA LEU A 21 13.95 65.83 18.83
C LEU A 21 15.03 64.99 19.55
N ALA A 22 15.86 65.71 20.28
CA ALA A 22 17.17 65.33 20.78
C ALA A 22 17.17 64.49 22.06
N ALA A 23 18.21 63.71 22.14
CA ALA A 23 19.05 63.31 23.27
C ALA A 23 18.42 62.99 24.67
N THR A 24 18.65 61.78 25.10
CA THR A 24 19.35 61.56 26.39
C THR A 24 19.96 60.15 26.41
N THR A 25 21.28 60.08 26.57
CA THR A 25 22.06 58.87 26.70
C THR A 25 21.79 58.23 28.06
N ILE A 26 21.23 57.01 28.07
CA ILE A 26 21.36 56.11 29.20
C ILE A 26 21.93 54.80 28.65
N LEU A 27 23.21 54.62 28.95
CA LEU A 27 23.98 53.40 28.67
C LEU A 27 23.56 52.35 29.68
N CYS A 28 22.54 51.55 29.35
CA CYS A 28 22.25 50.31 30.03
C CYS A 28 22.88 49.16 29.22
N LEU A 29 23.99 48.65 29.68
CA LEU A 29 24.58 47.40 29.26
C LEU A 29 23.66 46.25 29.71
N THR A 30 22.70 45.94 28.88
CA THR A 30 22.00 44.65 28.98
C THR A 30 22.57 43.75 27.91
N SER A 31 23.40 42.81 28.36
CA SER A 31 23.83 41.69 27.50
C SER A 31 22.59 41.02 26.91
N PRO A 32 22.53 40.79 25.57
CA PRO A 32 21.51 39.93 25.06
C PRO A 32 21.84 38.52 25.55
N MET A 33 21.06 38.03 26.53
CA MET A 33 20.95 36.58 26.73
C MET A 33 20.45 36.01 25.40
N LEU A 34 21.37 35.37 24.67
CA LEU A 34 20.98 34.46 23.61
C LEU A 34 20.19 33.33 24.28
N GLN A 35 18.85 33.47 24.33
CA GLN A 35 17.99 32.32 24.52
C GLN A 35 18.15 31.47 23.27
N THR A 36 19.04 30.51 23.34
CA THR A 36 18.97 29.36 22.46
C THR A 36 17.66 28.66 22.76
N GLN A 37 16.60 29.01 22.03
CA GLN A 37 15.46 28.11 21.93
C GLN A 37 15.99 26.83 21.29
N SER A 38 16.30 25.84 22.09
CA SER A 38 16.38 24.48 21.60
C SER A 38 15.03 24.17 20.98
N VAL A 39 15.00 24.12 19.65
CA VAL A 39 13.90 23.46 18.95
C VAL A 39 14.02 22.01 19.39
N LEU A 40 13.23 21.63 20.41
CA LEU A 40 12.99 20.24 20.72
C LEU A 40 12.38 19.66 19.45
N ALA A 41 13.18 18.91 18.71
CA ALA A 41 12.63 18.00 17.71
C ALA A 41 11.52 17.24 18.44
N ALA A 42 10.32 17.20 17.85
CA ALA A 42 9.22 16.45 18.43
C ALA A 42 9.74 15.02 18.66
N GLU A 43 9.96 14.66 19.90
CA GLU A 43 10.37 13.30 20.24
C GLU A 43 9.30 12.38 19.70
N ASN A 44 9.72 11.39 18.95
CA ASN A 44 8.82 10.36 18.43
C ASN A 44 8.34 9.52 19.64
N THR A 45 7.22 9.92 20.21
CA THR A 45 6.71 9.40 21.49
C THR A 45 5.88 8.13 21.34
N ALA A 46 5.97 7.46 20.18
CA ALA A 46 5.21 6.25 19.90
C ALA A 46 6.14 5.19 19.28
N PRO A 47 6.03 3.90 19.67
CA PRO A 47 6.76 2.83 19.02
C PRO A 47 6.30 2.69 17.56
N ALA A 48 7.20 2.31 16.67
CA ALA A 48 6.86 2.09 15.27
C ALA A 48 6.21 0.70 15.12
N ILE A 49 4.92 0.68 14.78
CA ILE A 49 4.15 -0.55 14.57
C ILE A 49 4.07 -0.81 13.06
N THR A 50 4.59 -1.93 12.61
CA THR A 50 4.53 -2.38 11.22
C THR A 50 3.66 -3.64 11.11
N ILE A 51 2.71 -3.60 10.18
CA ILE A 51 1.85 -4.73 9.82
C ILE A 51 2.23 -5.10 8.39
N GLU A 52 2.79 -6.28 8.16
CA GLU A 52 3.32 -6.66 6.84
C GLU A 52 2.23 -7.30 5.99
N LYS A 53 2.07 -6.79 4.76
CA LYS A 53 1.23 -7.46 3.78
C LYS A 53 1.97 -8.69 3.25
N PRO A 54 1.38 -9.90 3.25
CA PRO A 54 1.96 -11.07 2.62
C PRO A 54 2.24 -10.85 1.13
N ASP A 55 3.39 -11.33 0.66
CA ASP A 55 3.77 -11.25 -0.74
C ASP A 55 2.93 -12.19 -1.62
N GLY A 56 2.59 -11.74 -2.83
CA GLY A 56 1.82 -12.48 -3.82
C GLY A 56 0.36 -12.69 -3.39
N TRP A 57 -0.36 -13.47 -4.20
CA TRP A 57 -1.77 -13.82 -3.97
C TRP A 57 -1.91 -15.03 -3.05
N ARG A 58 -3.04 -15.11 -2.36
CA ARG A 58 -3.37 -16.18 -1.39
C ARG A 58 -4.78 -16.68 -1.62
N GLN A 59 -5.00 -17.96 -1.29
CA GLN A 59 -6.32 -18.61 -1.32
C GLN A 59 -6.72 -19.23 0.02
N GLY A 60 -5.76 -19.47 0.91
CA GLY A 60 -5.99 -20.10 2.20
C GLY A 60 -5.55 -19.23 3.37
N GLU A 61 -5.54 -19.79 4.56
CA GLU A 61 -5.08 -19.13 5.78
C GLU A 61 -3.64 -18.64 5.62
N THR A 62 -3.40 -17.39 5.99
CA THR A 62 -2.09 -16.73 5.85
C THR A 62 -1.78 -15.90 7.08
N ALA A 63 -0.56 -16.02 7.60
CA ALA A 63 -0.08 -15.19 8.67
C ALA A 63 0.30 -13.79 8.16
N VAL A 64 -0.14 -12.77 8.88
CA VAL A 64 0.25 -11.37 8.72
C VAL A 64 1.24 -11.05 9.83
N ALA A 65 2.48 -10.77 9.48
CA ALA A 65 3.52 -10.44 10.44
C ALA A 65 3.32 -9.03 11.02
N ILE A 66 3.60 -8.90 12.31
CA ILE A 66 3.50 -7.66 13.07
C ILE A 66 4.83 -7.46 13.78
N THR A 67 5.47 -6.33 13.52
CA THR A 67 6.69 -5.93 14.19
C THR A 67 6.50 -4.60 14.92
N VAL A 68 7.13 -4.48 16.09
CA VAL A 68 7.11 -3.26 16.89
C VAL A 68 8.53 -2.85 17.17
N ASP A 69 8.96 -1.71 16.64
CA ASP A 69 10.27 -1.14 16.93
C ASP A 69 10.13 0.00 17.94
N ALA A 70 10.72 -0.20 19.10
CA ALA A 70 10.80 0.76 20.21
C ALA A 70 12.23 1.26 20.44
N SER A 71 13.17 1.02 19.54
CA SER A 71 14.61 1.36 19.71
C SER A 71 14.86 2.87 19.89
N HIS A 72 13.93 3.70 19.40
CA HIS A 72 14.00 5.16 19.49
C HIS A 72 13.23 5.74 20.68
N MET A 73 12.59 4.86 21.49
CA MET A 73 11.84 5.28 22.67
C MET A 73 12.79 5.63 23.82
N PRO A 74 12.35 6.45 24.80
CA PRO A 74 13.17 6.81 25.97
C PRO A 74 13.65 5.59 26.76
N GLU A 75 14.76 5.77 27.47
CA GLU A 75 15.25 4.76 28.40
C GLU A 75 14.17 4.40 29.45
N GLY A 76 13.99 3.11 29.72
CA GLY A 76 12.95 2.57 30.60
C GLY A 76 11.61 2.30 29.91
N PHE A 77 11.44 2.66 28.63
CA PHE A 77 10.27 2.23 27.88
C PHE A 77 10.22 0.71 27.74
N SER A 78 9.07 0.12 27.98
CA SER A 78 8.86 -1.30 27.82
C SER A 78 7.51 -1.60 27.19
N ILE A 79 7.41 -2.67 26.43
CA ILE A 79 6.16 -3.17 25.86
C ILE A 79 5.69 -4.32 26.74
N THR A 80 4.44 -4.24 27.23
CA THR A 80 3.86 -5.28 28.07
C THR A 80 2.91 -6.18 27.31
N LYS A 81 2.28 -5.68 26.22
CA LYS A 81 1.33 -6.46 25.45
C LYS A 81 1.24 -5.97 24.01
N ILE A 82 1.14 -6.90 23.06
CA ILE A 82 0.80 -6.67 21.66
C ILE A 82 -0.44 -7.48 21.35
N GLU A 83 -1.49 -6.84 20.89
CA GLU A 83 -2.71 -7.51 20.49
C GLU A 83 -3.07 -7.15 19.06
N ALA A 84 -3.63 -8.10 18.34
CA ALA A 84 -4.12 -7.90 16.98
C ALA A 84 -5.52 -8.46 16.80
N LYS A 85 -6.25 -7.90 15.85
CA LYS A 85 -7.53 -8.45 15.39
C LYS A 85 -7.67 -8.32 13.89
N ALA A 86 -8.36 -9.27 13.29
CA ALA A 86 -8.70 -9.32 11.89
C ALA A 86 -10.13 -8.84 11.67
N GLY A 87 -10.31 -7.79 10.88
CA GLY A 87 -11.61 -7.14 10.67
C GLY A 87 -12.02 -6.22 11.82
N LYS A 88 -12.96 -5.31 11.53
CA LYS A 88 -13.46 -4.33 12.50
C LYS A 88 -14.11 -5.01 13.73
N ASP A 89 -14.86 -6.07 13.48
CA ASP A 89 -15.66 -6.78 14.48
C ASP A 89 -14.94 -8.02 15.05
N GLY A 90 -13.67 -8.23 14.65
CA GLY A 90 -12.83 -9.33 15.14
C GLY A 90 -12.47 -9.17 16.61
N SER A 91 -12.23 -10.29 17.29
CA SER A 91 -11.77 -10.31 18.67
C SER A 91 -10.28 -10.06 18.74
N TRP A 92 -9.84 -9.29 19.76
CA TRP A 92 -8.44 -9.06 20.05
C TRP A 92 -7.77 -10.36 20.53
N GLN A 93 -6.64 -10.69 19.93
CA GLN A 93 -5.80 -11.84 20.24
C GLN A 93 -4.44 -11.33 20.72
N ASP A 94 -3.88 -11.95 21.77
CA ASP A 94 -2.52 -11.67 22.22
C ASP A 94 -1.53 -12.28 21.23
N VAL A 95 -0.71 -11.42 20.63
CA VAL A 95 0.32 -11.78 19.66
C VAL A 95 1.72 -11.40 20.14
N THR A 96 1.88 -11.08 21.44
CA THR A 96 3.15 -10.65 22.02
C THR A 96 4.27 -11.65 21.78
N GLY A 97 3.98 -12.96 21.85
CA GLY A 97 4.97 -14.02 21.72
C GLY A 97 5.23 -14.49 20.28
N ASN A 98 4.26 -14.34 19.37
CA ASN A 98 4.35 -14.89 18.00
C ASN A 98 4.49 -13.83 16.91
N GLY A 99 4.18 -12.56 17.21
CA GLY A 99 4.32 -11.44 16.28
C GLY A 99 3.49 -11.57 15.01
N SER A 100 2.36 -12.30 15.02
CA SER A 100 1.54 -12.48 13.84
C SER A 100 0.09 -12.80 14.15
N ILE A 101 -0.80 -12.52 13.18
CA ILE A 101 -2.21 -12.91 13.20
C ILE A 101 -2.57 -13.61 11.88
N SER A 102 -3.36 -14.68 11.95
CA SER A 102 -3.89 -15.37 10.77
C SER A 102 -5.11 -14.67 10.20
N ILE A 103 -5.15 -14.59 8.87
CA ILE A 103 -6.30 -14.12 8.09
C ILE A 103 -6.65 -15.13 6.99
N THR A 104 -7.91 -15.14 6.55
CA THR A 104 -8.41 -16.04 5.51
C THR A 104 -9.00 -15.31 4.30
N GLY A 105 -8.85 -13.98 4.23
CA GLY A 105 -9.41 -13.17 3.16
C GLY A 105 -8.95 -11.71 3.23
N ASN A 106 -9.39 -10.92 2.26
CA ASN A 106 -9.11 -9.49 2.22
C ASN A 106 -9.82 -8.78 3.39
N GLN A 107 -9.03 -8.17 4.28
CA GLN A 107 -9.56 -7.48 5.45
C GLN A 107 -8.54 -6.50 6.04
N THR A 108 -8.99 -5.66 6.98
CA THR A 108 -8.10 -4.78 7.73
C THR A 108 -7.62 -5.50 8.99
N VAL A 109 -6.32 -5.51 9.21
CA VAL A 109 -5.70 -5.94 10.46
C VAL A 109 -5.51 -4.71 11.34
N TYR A 110 -5.93 -4.81 12.59
CA TYR A 110 -5.75 -3.80 13.64
C TYR A 110 -4.79 -4.33 14.66
N VAL A 111 -3.88 -3.48 15.11
CA VAL A 111 -2.88 -3.79 16.13
C VAL A 111 -2.94 -2.72 17.22
N ARG A 112 -2.83 -3.15 18.46
CA ARG A 112 -2.60 -2.26 19.60
C ARG A 112 -1.45 -2.77 20.46
N VAL A 113 -0.62 -1.83 20.88
CA VAL A 113 0.56 -2.08 21.72
C VAL A 113 0.34 -1.36 23.05
N THR A 114 0.48 -2.06 24.16
CA THR A 114 0.41 -1.48 25.50
C THR A 114 1.80 -1.42 26.11
N ASP A 115 2.20 -0.25 26.61
CA ASP A 115 3.49 -0.07 27.27
C ASP A 115 3.43 -0.38 28.77
N GLY A 116 4.57 -0.22 29.45
CA GLY A 116 4.71 -0.46 30.90
C GLY A 116 3.91 0.49 31.79
N GLU A 117 3.49 1.64 31.24
CA GLU A 117 2.66 2.63 31.93
C GLU A 117 1.16 2.44 31.65
N GLY A 118 0.80 1.47 30.79
CA GLY A 118 -0.57 1.19 30.38
C GLY A 118 -1.08 2.07 29.25
N LYS A 119 -0.21 2.87 28.61
CA LYS A 119 -0.58 3.65 27.42
C LYS A 119 -0.70 2.73 26.21
N VAL A 120 -1.72 2.98 25.38
CA VAL A 120 -2.03 2.18 24.20
C VAL A 120 -1.72 2.96 22.94
N TYR A 121 -1.02 2.29 22.01
CA TYR A 121 -0.69 2.78 20.67
C TYR A 121 -1.37 1.88 19.65
N GLU A 122 -2.02 2.46 18.65
CA GLU A 122 -2.79 1.69 17.66
C GLU A 122 -2.31 1.94 16.25
N GLN A 123 -2.37 0.88 15.42
CA GLN A 123 -2.12 0.93 14.01
C GLN A 123 -3.07 -0.02 13.28
N ASN A 124 -3.36 0.26 12.01
CA ASN A 124 -4.11 -0.68 11.18
C ASN A 124 -3.59 -0.67 9.73
N ARG A 125 -3.81 -1.78 9.03
CA ARG A 125 -3.49 -1.91 7.62
C ARG A 125 -4.54 -2.75 6.91
N SER A 126 -5.03 -2.26 5.77
CA SER A 126 -5.84 -3.06 4.87
C SER A 126 -4.95 -4.06 4.12
N ILE A 127 -5.23 -5.35 4.28
CA ILE A 127 -4.56 -6.43 3.60
C ILE A 127 -5.43 -6.87 2.42
N LYS A 128 -4.88 -6.72 1.22
CA LYS A 128 -5.52 -7.12 -0.05
C LYS A 128 -4.53 -8.01 -0.79
N CYS A 129 -4.64 -9.31 -0.60
CA CYS A 129 -3.80 -10.32 -1.23
C CYS A 129 -4.57 -11.62 -1.52
N TYR A 130 -5.89 -11.62 -1.39
CA TYR A 130 -6.73 -12.77 -1.67
C TYR A 130 -7.51 -12.55 -2.95
N ASP A 131 -7.51 -13.59 -3.77
CA ASP A 131 -8.35 -13.73 -4.93
C ASP A 131 -8.83 -15.19 -5.02
N THR A 132 -10.11 -15.38 -4.98
CA THR A 132 -10.78 -16.69 -5.06
C THR A 132 -11.74 -16.79 -6.25
N GLU A 133 -11.79 -15.72 -7.05
CA GLU A 133 -12.61 -15.68 -8.25
C GLU A 133 -11.88 -16.39 -9.40
N LYS A 134 -12.62 -17.13 -10.21
CA LYS A 134 -12.06 -17.76 -11.40
C LYS A 134 -12.01 -16.78 -12.54
N PRO A 135 -10.95 -16.82 -13.38
CA PRO A 135 -10.90 -16.00 -14.58
C PRO A 135 -12.04 -16.37 -15.55
N THR A 136 -12.49 -15.43 -16.33
CA THR A 136 -13.38 -15.71 -17.45
C THR A 136 -12.57 -16.18 -18.66
N LEU A 137 -13.16 -17.02 -19.50
CA LEU A 137 -12.53 -17.63 -20.68
C LEU A 137 -13.44 -17.57 -21.90
N SER A 138 -12.94 -17.03 -22.99
CA SER A 138 -13.52 -17.20 -24.33
C SER A 138 -12.48 -17.71 -25.32
N ALA A 139 -12.93 -18.52 -26.30
CA ALA A 139 -12.05 -19.04 -27.32
C ALA A 139 -12.79 -19.12 -28.67
N SER A 140 -12.06 -18.85 -29.74
CA SER A 140 -12.53 -18.98 -31.14
C SER A 140 -11.45 -19.60 -32.00
N LEU A 141 -11.87 -20.38 -33.01
CA LEU A 141 -10.99 -20.98 -34.00
C LEU A 141 -11.38 -20.48 -35.38
N THR A 142 -10.42 -19.84 -36.08
CA THR A 142 -10.61 -19.34 -37.43
C THR A 142 -9.36 -19.59 -38.24
N ASP A 143 -9.50 -20.22 -39.43
CA ASP A 143 -8.39 -20.53 -40.34
C ASP A 143 -7.19 -21.26 -39.68
N GLY A 144 -7.51 -22.17 -38.73
CA GLY A 144 -6.51 -22.91 -37.97
C GLY A 144 -5.82 -22.11 -36.86
N VAL A 145 -6.16 -20.83 -36.67
CA VAL A 145 -5.68 -20.02 -35.54
C VAL A 145 -6.67 -20.08 -34.41
N LEU A 146 -6.24 -20.63 -33.27
CA LEU A 146 -6.96 -20.58 -32.01
C LEU A 146 -6.66 -19.26 -31.31
N THR A 147 -7.69 -18.45 -31.09
CA THR A 147 -7.61 -17.21 -30.30
C THR A 147 -8.33 -17.43 -28.98
N ILE A 148 -7.62 -17.22 -27.88
CA ILE A 148 -8.10 -17.38 -26.51
C ILE A 148 -8.01 -16.04 -25.81
N GLN A 149 -9.06 -15.64 -25.12
CA GLN A 149 -9.09 -14.46 -24.27
C GLN A 149 -9.47 -14.88 -22.85
N GLY A 150 -8.54 -14.74 -21.93
CA GLY A 150 -8.77 -14.77 -20.50
C GLY A 150 -8.96 -13.37 -19.96
N ASN A 151 -9.79 -13.20 -18.94
CA ASN A 151 -9.91 -11.96 -18.20
C ASN A 151 -10.16 -12.23 -16.71
N ASP A 152 -9.35 -11.59 -15.89
CA ASP A 152 -9.49 -11.50 -14.46
C ASP A 152 -9.12 -10.07 -14.00
N THR A 153 -9.94 -9.47 -13.15
CA THR A 153 -9.79 -8.05 -12.74
C THR A 153 -9.08 -7.89 -11.40
N VAL A 154 -8.82 -8.98 -10.70
CA VAL A 154 -8.23 -8.96 -9.35
C VAL A 154 -6.75 -9.34 -9.40
N SER A 155 -6.42 -10.56 -9.83
CA SER A 155 -5.04 -11.04 -9.88
C SER A 155 -4.45 -11.08 -11.30
N GLY A 156 -5.30 -10.88 -12.31
CA GLY A 156 -4.92 -10.90 -13.73
C GLY A 156 -4.61 -12.30 -14.25
N ILE A 157 -4.42 -12.43 -15.58
CA ILE A 157 -4.12 -13.71 -16.20
C ILE A 157 -2.61 -13.92 -16.26
N THR A 158 -2.14 -15.09 -15.80
CA THR A 158 -0.72 -15.46 -15.80
C THR A 158 -0.35 -16.50 -16.83
N SER A 159 -1.29 -17.41 -17.18
CA SER A 159 -1.02 -18.41 -18.18
C SER A 159 -2.28 -18.94 -18.88
N VAL A 160 -2.06 -19.47 -20.07
CA VAL A 160 -3.05 -20.23 -20.84
C VAL A 160 -2.41 -21.58 -21.23
N THR A 161 -3.07 -22.66 -20.95
CA THR A 161 -2.66 -24.01 -21.34
C THR A 161 -3.55 -24.51 -22.46
N VAL A 162 -2.98 -25.01 -23.53
CA VAL A 162 -3.69 -25.59 -24.67
C VAL A 162 -3.15 -27.01 -24.91
N ASN A 163 -3.98 -28.02 -24.83
CA ASN A 163 -3.60 -29.44 -24.99
C ASN A 163 -2.35 -29.81 -24.17
N GLY A 164 -2.25 -29.32 -22.93
CA GLY A 164 -1.10 -29.56 -22.04
C GLY A 164 0.11 -28.67 -22.26
N THR A 165 0.13 -27.82 -23.29
CA THR A 165 1.21 -26.83 -23.49
C THR A 165 0.85 -25.50 -22.86
N THR A 166 1.69 -25.01 -21.93
CA THR A 166 1.47 -23.77 -21.20
C THR A 166 2.19 -22.59 -21.85
N TYR A 167 1.48 -21.47 -21.97
CA TYR A 167 1.94 -20.20 -22.53
C TYR A 167 1.80 -19.11 -21.45
N THR A 168 2.87 -18.34 -21.25
CA THR A 168 2.93 -17.24 -20.28
C THR A 168 3.17 -15.87 -20.94
N ASP A 169 3.59 -15.86 -22.21
CA ASP A 169 3.73 -14.63 -23.00
C ASP A 169 2.37 -14.28 -23.60
N LEU A 170 1.56 -13.59 -22.80
CA LEU A 170 0.19 -13.19 -23.14
C LEU A 170 0.15 -11.69 -23.37
N LYS A 171 -0.61 -11.27 -24.37
CA LYS A 171 -0.90 -9.85 -24.57
C LYS A 171 -2.30 -9.53 -24.04
N ASP A 172 -2.35 -8.79 -22.91
CA ASP A 172 -3.60 -8.41 -22.25
C ASP A 172 -4.52 -9.62 -21.97
N GLY A 173 -3.93 -10.74 -21.52
CA GLY A 173 -4.65 -12.01 -21.27
C GLY A 173 -5.04 -12.78 -22.54
N MET A 174 -4.58 -12.33 -23.73
CA MET A 174 -4.87 -12.97 -25.02
C MET A 174 -3.70 -13.85 -25.46
N LEU A 175 -4.04 -15.06 -25.92
CA LEU A 175 -3.15 -15.96 -26.62
C LEU A 175 -3.69 -16.23 -28.04
N ARG A 176 -2.78 -16.27 -29.02
CA ARG A 176 -3.09 -16.73 -30.37
C ARG A 176 -2.11 -17.85 -30.75
N VAL A 177 -2.63 -19.01 -31.08
CA VAL A 177 -1.85 -20.20 -31.43
C VAL A 177 -2.27 -20.72 -32.78
N GLN A 178 -1.30 -20.90 -33.70
CA GLN A 178 -1.52 -21.65 -34.92
C GLN A 178 -1.56 -23.13 -34.60
N LEU A 179 -2.70 -23.77 -34.79
CA LEU A 179 -2.85 -25.19 -34.58
C LEU A 179 -2.24 -25.98 -35.75
N THR A 180 -1.62 -27.09 -35.43
CA THR A 180 -1.03 -28.02 -36.39
C THR A 180 -1.94 -29.22 -36.64
N GLN A 181 -1.67 -30.02 -37.66
CA GLN A 181 -2.44 -31.22 -37.94
C GLN A 181 -2.49 -32.21 -36.75
N LYS A 182 -1.45 -32.20 -35.92
CA LYS A 182 -1.38 -33.01 -34.69
C LYS A 182 -2.44 -32.57 -33.66
N ASP A 183 -2.74 -31.30 -33.60
CA ASP A 183 -3.72 -30.74 -32.63
C ASP A 183 -5.16 -31.14 -32.97
N PHE A 184 -5.42 -31.56 -34.24
CA PHE A 184 -6.72 -32.04 -34.71
C PHE A 184 -6.86 -33.56 -34.65
N THR A 185 -5.88 -34.28 -34.11
CA THR A 185 -6.01 -35.76 -33.90
C THR A 185 -6.88 -36.10 -32.70
N THR A 186 -7.07 -35.19 -31.77
CA THR A 186 -8.03 -35.28 -30.68
C THR A 186 -9.37 -34.66 -31.10
N LYS A 187 -10.48 -35.23 -30.61
CA LYS A 187 -11.84 -34.71 -30.88
C LYS A 187 -12.10 -33.37 -30.17
N GLN A 188 -11.28 -33.01 -29.23
CA GLN A 188 -11.43 -31.82 -28.40
C GLN A 188 -10.09 -31.10 -28.21
N ILE A 189 -10.14 -29.79 -28.12
CA ILE A 189 -9.03 -28.94 -27.73
C ILE A 189 -9.28 -28.53 -26.29
N GLU A 190 -8.41 -28.93 -25.40
CA GLU A 190 -8.52 -28.58 -23.98
C GLU A 190 -7.81 -27.23 -23.75
N ILE A 191 -8.53 -26.31 -23.11
CA ILE A 191 -8.03 -24.98 -22.80
C ILE A 191 -8.23 -24.73 -21.31
N THR A 192 -7.14 -24.34 -20.64
CA THR A 192 -7.18 -23.87 -19.25
C THR A 192 -6.58 -22.48 -19.18
N VAL A 193 -7.27 -21.52 -18.55
CA VAL A 193 -6.77 -20.19 -18.24
C VAL A 193 -6.53 -20.10 -16.74
N THR A 194 -5.35 -19.60 -16.34
CA THR A 194 -4.96 -19.47 -14.94
C THR A 194 -4.67 -18.00 -14.63
N ASP A 195 -5.20 -17.52 -13.51
CA ASP A 195 -4.97 -16.19 -12.98
C ASP A 195 -3.72 -16.10 -12.09
N GLY A 196 -3.45 -14.91 -11.52
CA GLY A 196 -2.30 -14.67 -10.64
C GLY A 196 -2.41 -15.34 -9.27
N ALA A 197 -3.61 -15.70 -8.84
CA ALA A 197 -3.87 -16.41 -7.59
C ALA A 197 -3.90 -17.95 -7.76
N GLY A 198 -3.82 -18.43 -9.01
CA GLY A 198 -3.89 -19.84 -9.35
C GLY A 198 -5.29 -20.39 -9.53
N ASN A 199 -6.34 -19.54 -9.59
CA ASN A 199 -7.66 -20.01 -9.96
C ASN A 199 -7.71 -20.32 -11.46
N THR A 200 -8.51 -21.29 -11.87
CA THR A 200 -8.57 -21.77 -13.25
C THR A 200 -9.97 -21.80 -13.81
N SER A 201 -10.08 -21.53 -15.11
CA SER A 201 -11.27 -21.81 -15.93
C SER A 201 -10.88 -22.68 -17.11
N GLU A 202 -11.75 -23.59 -17.47
CA GLU A 202 -11.55 -24.61 -18.50
C GLU A 202 -12.62 -24.54 -19.58
N LYS A 203 -12.27 -24.95 -20.80
CA LYS A 203 -13.18 -25.08 -21.95
C LYS A 203 -12.75 -26.20 -22.87
#